data_1735a7a7488e104c454490d26e8a2ac8
#
_entry.id   1735a7a7488e104c454490d26e8a2ac8
#
_cell.length_a   1.000
_cell.length_b   1.000
_cell.length_c   1.000
_cell.angle_alpha   90.00
_cell.angle_beta   90.00
_cell.angle_gamma   90.00
#
_symmetry.space_group_name_H-M   'P 1'
#
loop_
_entity.id
_entity.type
_entity.pdbx_description
1 polymer ?
#
loop_
_entity_poly.entity_id
_entity_poly.type
_entity_poly.pdbx_seq_one_letter_code
_entity_poly.pdbx_strand_id
1 'polypeptide(L)'
;MSTFLRSFGAVVATTIVLASTSGAQAEKIRIAGNFSVEHSSSKAMEIFKTELSNLTGGKLTADIFPAMQLGGAKENVDQVRSGAVMGTWIGISYLSRTVPELEAVSLPFAFANREQAFKVIDSKVGNMLNAKLLEKGFVTLGYMELGSRNVTNNKRPLKSLEDFKGLKIRMQPNETHLASFRAIGASPTPMGIKEVYSAMQQGVLDGQENPFSIIATKRFNEVQKYLSDTGHFFDFIVVAASKKKFNSLSADNQTALRKAMAKAVAWQRSKAAEEDTASRDALVKSGMQFDPISANVRAQLKSATSGVVGDLKKKIGTEIIDAVLSELN
;
A
#
# COMPACT_ATOMS: atom_id res chain seq x y z
N MET A 1 2.47 -16.98 100.09
CA MET A 1 3.39 -17.57 99.13
C MET A 1 2.56 -17.94 97.90
N SER A 2 2.50 -17.10 96.91
CA SER A 2 1.68 -17.29 95.73
C SER A 2 2.60 -17.34 94.45
N THR A 3 2.53 -18.44 93.75
CA THR A 3 3.31 -18.75 92.58
C THR A 3 2.54 -18.22 91.34
N PHE A 4 3.15 -17.27 90.55
CA PHE A 4 2.63 -16.79 89.28
C PHE A 4 3.12 -17.68 88.18
N LEU A 5 2.22 -18.38 87.45
CA LEU A 5 2.45 -19.00 86.18
C LEU A 5 2.34 -17.94 85.04
N ARG A 6 3.39 -17.76 84.29
CA ARG A 6 3.38 -16.98 83.06
C ARG A 6 3.17 -17.91 81.83
N SER A 7 2.00 -17.76 81.22
CA SER A 7 1.70 -18.43 79.96
C SER A 7 2.32 -17.64 78.79
N PHE A 8 3.21 -18.24 78.02
CA PHE A 8 3.73 -17.71 76.78
C PHE A 8 2.77 -18.13 75.64
N GLY A 9 2.03 -17.17 75.09
CA GLY A 9 1.25 -17.37 73.86
C GLY A 9 2.13 -17.20 72.63
N ALA A 10 2.32 -18.28 71.87
CA ALA A 10 3.01 -18.21 70.53
C ALA A 10 2.03 -17.67 69.50
N VAL A 11 2.29 -16.48 68.95
CA VAL A 11 1.58 -15.90 67.78
C VAL A 11 2.22 -16.46 66.51
N VAL A 12 1.52 -17.36 65.85
CA VAL A 12 1.89 -17.81 64.53
C VAL A 12 1.43 -16.77 63.50
N ALA A 13 2.35 -15.96 62.99
CA ALA A 13 2.10 -15.02 61.89
C ALA A 13 2.07 -15.80 60.57
N THR A 14 0.89 -16.06 60.03
CA THR A 14 0.70 -16.63 58.73
C THR A 14 0.94 -15.54 57.66
N THR A 15 2.11 -15.53 57.04
CA THR A 15 2.44 -14.61 55.93
C THR A 15 1.71 -15.08 54.65
N ILE A 16 0.60 -14.43 54.33
CA ILE A 16 -0.07 -14.62 53.02
C ILE A 16 0.79 -13.93 51.96
N VAL A 17 1.52 -14.70 51.16
CA VAL A 17 2.20 -14.23 49.95
C VAL A 17 1.11 -14.02 48.90
N LEU A 18 0.64 -12.81 48.75
CA LEU A 18 -0.15 -12.38 47.60
C LEU A 18 0.78 -12.43 46.37
N ALA A 19 0.71 -13.51 45.63
CA ALA A 19 1.28 -13.58 44.28
C ALA A 19 0.55 -12.58 43.41
N SER A 20 1.10 -11.38 43.29
CA SER A 20 0.66 -10.38 42.32
C SER A 20 0.88 -10.99 40.91
N THR A 21 -0.14 -11.60 40.35
CA THR A 21 -0.17 -11.88 38.92
C THR A 21 -0.22 -10.53 38.20
N SER A 22 0.95 -9.95 37.95
CA SER A 22 1.07 -8.86 36.98
C SER A 22 0.55 -9.39 35.65
N GLY A 23 -0.74 -9.20 35.39
CA GLY A 23 -1.30 -9.44 34.08
C GLY A 23 -0.46 -8.64 33.11
N ALA A 24 0.35 -9.31 32.30
CA ALA A 24 1.16 -8.65 31.28
C ALA A 24 0.21 -7.81 30.43
N GLN A 25 0.30 -6.50 30.55
CA GLN A 25 -0.52 -5.58 29.74
C GLN A 25 -0.23 -5.88 28.28
N ALA A 26 -1.29 -6.07 27.48
CA ALA A 26 -1.16 -6.34 26.07
C ALA A 26 -0.29 -5.28 25.39
N GLU A 27 0.78 -5.70 24.71
CA GLU A 27 1.55 -4.81 23.87
C GLU A 27 0.69 -4.37 22.68
N LYS A 28 0.63 -3.06 22.42
CA LYS A 28 -0.23 -2.51 21.40
C LYS A 28 0.59 -1.84 20.30
N ILE A 29 0.40 -2.27 19.06
CA ILE A 29 1.03 -1.67 17.89
C ILE A 29 0.04 -0.82 17.10
N ARG A 30 0.53 0.22 16.42
CA ARG A 30 -0.29 1.12 15.60
C ARG A 30 0.06 0.92 14.13
N ILE A 31 -0.97 0.73 13.30
CA ILE A 31 -0.84 0.52 11.85
C ILE A 31 -1.63 1.60 11.11
N ALA A 32 -0.94 2.36 10.26
CA ALA A 32 -1.55 3.37 9.39
C ALA A 32 -1.99 2.75 8.06
N GLY A 33 -3.18 3.11 7.56
CA GLY A 33 -3.71 2.72 6.25
C GLY A 33 -4.11 3.92 5.42
N ASN A 34 -3.80 3.90 4.13
CA ASN A 34 -4.03 5.06 3.25
C ASN A 34 -5.32 4.95 2.43
N PHE A 35 -5.99 3.80 2.45
CA PHE A 35 -7.16 3.53 1.62
C PHE A 35 -8.45 3.77 2.38
N SER A 36 -9.53 4.07 1.64
CA SER A 36 -10.88 4.24 2.21
C SER A 36 -11.32 2.96 2.94
N VAL A 37 -12.18 3.08 3.93
CA VAL A 37 -12.60 1.95 4.78
C VAL A 37 -13.28 0.82 3.97
N GLU A 38 -13.92 1.17 2.86
CA GLU A 38 -14.59 0.24 1.95
C GLU A 38 -13.63 -0.59 1.11
N HIS A 39 -12.40 -0.11 0.90
CA HIS A 39 -11.38 -0.77 0.06
C HIS A 39 -10.91 -2.08 0.70
N SER A 40 -10.69 -3.12 -0.11
CA SER A 40 -10.27 -4.45 0.35
C SER A 40 -9.04 -4.43 1.24
N SER A 41 -8.06 -3.55 0.96
CA SER A 41 -6.88 -3.42 1.83
C SER A 41 -7.22 -2.93 3.23
N SER A 42 -8.19 -2.02 3.40
CA SER A 42 -8.62 -1.57 4.73
C SER A 42 -9.42 -2.65 5.47
N LYS A 43 -10.24 -3.43 4.75
CA LYS A 43 -10.91 -4.61 5.32
C LYS A 43 -9.89 -5.67 5.77
N ALA A 44 -8.80 -5.85 5.01
CA ALA A 44 -7.71 -6.75 5.38
C ALA A 44 -6.96 -6.30 6.65
N MET A 45 -6.99 -5.01 7.03
CA MET A 45 -6.46 -4.55 8.32
C MET A 45 -7.23 -5.17 9.51
N GLU A 46 -8.54 -5.33 9.40
CA GLU A 46 -9.35 -5.98 10.45
C GLU A 46 -9.02 -7.49 10.56
N ILE A 47 -8.78 -8.15 9.43
CA ILE A 47 -8.33 -9.55 9.40
C ILE A 47 -6.98 -9.67 10.09
N PHE A 48 -6.03 -8.80 9.75
CA PHE A 48 -4.72 -8.74 10.40
C PHE A 48 -4.83 -8.54 11.90
N LYS A 49 -5.62 -7.55 12.35
CA LYS A 49 -5.83 -7.22 13.76
C LYS A 49 -6.38 -8.43 14.54
N THR A 50 -7.40 -9.06 14.01
CA THR A 50 -8.05 -10.23 14.63
C THR A 50 -7.09 -11.41 14.71
N GLU A 51 -6.40 -11.72 13.61
CA GLU A 51 -5.48 -12.84 13.53
C GLU A 51 -4.26 -12.65 14.45
N LEU A 52 -3.72 -11.44 14.53
CA LEU A 52 -2.60 -11.12 15.41
C LEU A 52 -2.97 -11.35 16.88
N SER A 53 -4.15 -10.87 17.29
CA SER A 53 -4.67 -11.10 18.65
C SER A 53 -4.85 -12.59 18.95
N ASN A 54 -5.40 -13.36 18.00
CA ASN A 54 -5.60 -14.80 18.16
C ASN A 54 -4.28 -15.56 18.29
N LEU A 55 -3.30 -15.28 17.40
CA LEU A 55 -2.00 -15.95 17.41
C LEU A 55 -1.16 -15.66 18.66
N THR A 56 -1.40 -14.53 19.32
CA THR A 56 -0.65 -14.12 20.51
C THR A 56 -1.43 -14.30 21.82
N GLY A 57 -2.65 -14.86 21.76
CA GLY A 57 -3.54 -14.94 22.93
C GLY A 57 -3.80 -13.57 23.55
N GLY A 58 -3.90 -12.52 22.71
CA GLY A 58 -4.14 -11.14 23.14
C GLY A 58 -2.91 -10.42 23.70
N LYS A 59 -1.72 -11.04 23.76
CA LYS A 59 -0.48 -10.42 24.27
C LYS A 59 0.05 -9.31 23.37
N LEU A 60 -0.16 -9.44 22.06
CA LEU A 60 0.14 -8.40 21.05
C LEU A 60 -1.15 -8.07 20.28
N THR A 61 -1.56 -6.81 20.28
CA THR A 61 -2.75 -6.32 19.61
C THR A 61 -2.42 -5.15 18.67
N ALA A 62 -3.30 -4.88 17.71
CA ALA A 62 -3.11 -3.78 16.76
C ALA A 62 -4.27 -2.76 16.85
N ASP A 63 -3.93 -1.49 16.96
CA ASP A 63 -4.83 -0.38 16.62
C ASP A 63 -4.61 -0.04 15.13
N ILE A 64 -5.67 -0.10 14.36
CA ILE A 64 -5.62 0.17 12.92
C ILE A 64 -6.27 1.52 12.62
N PHE A 65 -5.65 2.26 11.70
CA PHE A 65 -6.05 3.61 11.34
C PHE A 65 -6.15 3.73 9.80
N PRO A 66 -7.26 3.24 9.20
CA PRO A 66 -7.49 3.34 7.76
C PRO A 66 -7.77 4.78 7.32
N ALA A 67 -8.00 4.98 6.03
CA ALA A 67 -8.44 6.25 5.44
C ALA A 67 -7.57 7.47 5.81
N MET A 68 -6.26 7.27 5.98
CA MET A 68 -5.30 8.33 6.30
C MET A 68 -5.57 9.06 7.64
N GLN A 69 -6.14 8.35 8.62
CA GLN A 69 -6.41 8.92 9.96
C GLN A 69 -5.12 9.36 10.69
N LEU A 70 -3.98 8.75 10.39
CA LEU A 70 -2.66 9.13 10.95
C LEU A 70 -1.83 10.00 10.00
N GLY A 71 -2.45 10.63 9.02
CA GLY A 71 -1.76 11.44 8.01
C GLY A 71 -1.78 10.80 6.63
N GLY A 72 -1.28 11.51 5.62
CA GLY A 72 -1.15 11.01 4.25
C GLY A 72 0.01 10.02 4.07
N ALA A 73 0.18 9.54 2.84
CA ALA A 73 1.18 8.50 2.56
C ALA A 73 2.61 8.94 2.91
N LYS A 74 2.98 10.19 2.59
CA LYS A 74 4.31 10.73 2.90
C LYS A 74 4.57 10.75 4.41
N GLU A 75 3.63 11.29 5.18
CA GLU A 75 3.72 11.36 6.63
C GLU A 75 3.81 9.96 7.24
N ASN A 76 3.06 8.98 6.70
CA ASN A 76 3.10 7.61 7.19
C ASN A 76 4.46 6.93 6.91
N VAL A 77 5.10 7.20 5.77
CA VAL A 77 6.47 6.72 5.50
C VAL A 77 7.44 7.24 6.57
N ASP A 78 7.37 8.54 6.88
CA ASP A 78 8.25 9.16 7.89
C ASP A 78 7.96 8.63 9.30
N GLN A 79 6.69 8.41 9.66
CA GLN A 79 6.28 7.83 10.95
C GLN A 79 6.76 6.38 11.12
N VAL A 80 6.72 5.56 10.07
CA VAL A 80 7.25 4.19 10.10
C VAL A 80 8.76 4.21 10.25
N ARG A 81 9.46 5.03 9.46
CA ARG A 81 10.92 5.13 9.50
C ARG A 81 11.44 5.60 10.86
N SER A 82 10.77 6.58 11.48
CA SER A 82 11.10 7.05 12.83
C SER A 82 10.70 6.07 13.93
N GLY A 83 9.79 5.14 13.65
CA GLY A 83 9.21 4.23 14.64
C GLY A 83 8.05 4.85 15.45
N ALA A 84 7.45 5.95 15.00
CA ALA A 84 6.25 6.51 15.63
C ALA A 84 5.03 5.58 15.48
N VAL A 85 4.94 4.85 14.37
CA VAL A 85 3.98 3.76 14.16
C VAL A 85 4.72 2.46 13.82
N MET A 86 4.08 1.31 14.06
CA MET A 86 4.65 0.01 13.73
C MET A 86 4.74 -0.19 12.21
N GLY A 87 3.71 0.20 11.46
CA GLY A 87 3.68 -0.03 10.02
C GLY A 87 2.65 0.79 9.29
N THR A 88 2.73 0.71 7.96
CA THR A 88 1.77 1.36 7.05
C THR A 88 1.45 0.48 5.85
N TRP A 89 0.23 0.63 5.31
CA TRP A 89 -0.27 0.00 4.09
C TRP A 89 -0.51 1.09 3.07
N ILE A 90 0.39 1.17 2.08
CA ILE A 90 0.43 2.31 1.14
C ILE A 90 0.78 1.84 -0.27
N GLY A 91 0.42 2.61 -1.28
CA GLY A 91 0.89 2.38 -2.64
C GLY A 91 2.42 2.46 -2.71
N ILE A 92 3.03 1.46 -3.36
CA ILE A 92 4.50 1.29 -3.42
C ILE A 92 5.20 2.55 -3.93
N SER A 93 4.57 3.29 -4.83
CA SER A 93 5.07 4.53 -5.43
C SER A 93 5.42 5.62 -4.41
N TYR A 94 4.78 5.63 -3.24
CA TYR A 94 5.11 6.63 -2.21
C TYR A 94 6.41 6.33 -1.46
N LEU A 95 6.91 5.10 -1.52
CA LEU A 95 8.20 4.71 -0.97
C LEU A 95 9.35 4.90 -1.97
N SER A 96 9.08 5.04 -3.27
CA SER A 96 10.11 5.14 -4.31
C SER A 96 11.05 6.35 -4.16
N ARG A 97 10.63 7.41 -3.49
CA ARG A 97 11.51 8.54 -3.15
C ARG A 97 12.59 8.16 -2.12
N THR A 98 12.31 7.20 -1.25
CA THR A 98 13.24 6.69 -0.23
C THR A 98 14.00 5.46 -0.73
N VAL A 99 13.35 4.64 -1.56
CA VAL A 99 13.85 3.40 -2.13
C VAL A 99 13.58 3.43 -3.65
N PRO A 100 14.43 4.11 -4.44
CA PRO A 100 14.19 4.29 -5.88
C PRO A 100 14.05 2.98 -6.66
N GLU A 101 14.67 1.89 -6.19
CA GLU A 101 14.60 0.57 -6.79
C GLU A 101 13.16 0.02 -6.88
N LEU A 102 12.24 0.52 -6.04
CA LEU A 102 10.81 0.17 -6.12
C LEU A 102 10.17 0.62 -7.44
N GLU A 103 10.77 1.56 -8.16
CA GLU A 103 10.31 1.96 -9.48
C GLU A 103 10.48 0.85 -10.53
N ALA A 104 11.32 -0.17 -10.27
CA ALA A 104 11.51 -1.31 -11.17
C ALA A 104 10.24 -2.15 -11.39
N VAL A 105 9.29 -2.12 -10.47
CA VAL A 105 7.97 -2.78 -10.63
C VAL A 105 6.85 -1.81 -11.01
N SER A 106 7.22 -0.59 -11.44
CA SER A 106 6.32 0.46 -11.94
C SER A 106 6.56 0.77 -13.43
N LEU A 107 7.11 -0.19 -14.18
CA LEU A 107 7.41 0.01 -15.61
C LEU A 107 6.11 0.12 -16.42
N PRO A 108 6.03 1.06 -17.38
CA PRO A 108 4.84 1.25 -18.19
C PRO A 108 4.57 0.03 -19.08
N PHE A 109 3.32 -0.45 -19.07
CA PHE A 109 2.83 -1.58 -19.87
C PHE A 109 3.65 -2.87 -19.71
N ALA A 110 4.32 -3.05 -18.55
CA ALA A 110 5.20 -4.21 -18.34
C ALA A 110 4.40 -5.49 -18.08
N PHE A 111 3.34 -5.41 -17.30
CA PHE A 111 2.56 -6.58 -16.91
C PHE A 111 1.35 -6.78 -17.82
N ALA A 112 1.18 -7.99 -18.35
CA ALA A 112 0.04 -8.35 -19.17
C ALA A 112 -1.24 -8.53 -18.34
N ASN A 113 -1.10 -9.00 -17.12
CA ASN A 113 -2.19 -9.29 -16.17
C ASN A 113 -1.68 -9.32 -14.73
N ARG A 114 -2.60 -9.53 -13.77
CA ARG A 114 -2.27 -9.59 -12.35
C ARG A 114 -1.41 -10.81 -11.97
N GLU A 115 -1.64 -11.93 -12.63
CA GLU A 115 -0.90 -13.18 -12.37
C GLU A 115 0.58 -12.97 -12.66
N GLN A 116 0.90 -12.32 -13.78
CA GLN A 116 2.28 -11.98 -14.14
C GLN A 116 2.88 -10.97 -13.16
N ALA A 117 2.11 -9.95 -12.74
CA ALA A 117 2.57 -8.98 -11.76
C ALA A 117 2.91 -9.64 -10.41
N PHE A 118 2.05 -10.57 -9.95
CA PHE A 118 2.33 -11.32 -8.72
C PHE A 118 3.45 -12.33 -8.87
N LYS A 119 3.58 -13.00 -10.03
CA LYS A 119 4.75 -13.85 -10.31
C LYS A 119 6.05 -13.07 -10.12
N VAL A 120 6.12 -11.84 -10.64
CA VAL A 120 7.32 -10.99 -10.51
C VAL A 120 7.55 -10.56 -9.06
N ILE A 121 6.54 -10.02 -8.39
CA ILE A 121 6.75 -9.46 -7.02
C ILE A 121 7.00 -10.56 -5.97
N ASP A 122 6.54 -11.78 -6.20
CA ASP A 122 6.73 -12.92 -5.30
C ASP A 122 8.01 -13.73 -5.63
N SER A 123 8.76 -13.35 -6.72
CA SER A 123 10.00 -13.98 -7.15
C SER A 123 11.24 -13.41 -6.43
N LYS A 124 12.42 -13.66 -7.01
CA LYS A 124 13.69 -13.02 -6.59
C LYS A 124 13.62 -11.49 -6.61
N VAL A 125 12.80 -10.91 -7.50
CA VAL A 125 12.61 -9.45 -7.59
C VAL A 125 12.08 -8.89 -6.28
N GLY A 126 11.02 -9.49 -5.72
CA GLY A 126 10.50 -9.07 -4.42
C GLY A 126 11.53 -9.19 -3.30
N ASN A 127 12.37 -10.24 -3.31
CA ASN A 127 13.46 -10.39 -2.33
C ASN A 127 14.51 -9.28 -2.47
N MET A 128 14.88 -8.89 -3.69
CA MET A 128 15.79 -7.77 -3.95
C MET A 128 15.19 -6.44 -3.44
N LEU A 129 13.91 -6.20 -3.71
CA LEU A 129 13.19 -5.01 -3.21
C LEU A 129 13.09 -5.00 -1.68
N ASN A 130 12.84 -6.16 -1.06
CA ASN A 130 12.79 -6.30 0.40
C ASN A 130 14.14 -5.97 1.04
N ALA A 131 15.26 -6.37 0.42
CA ALA A 131 16.59 -6.03 0.88
C ALA A 131 16.82 -4.51 0.83
N LYS A 132 16.43 -3.84 -0.27
CA LYS A 132 16.53 -2.39 -0.39
C LYS A 132 15.66 -1.63 0.62
N LEU A 133 14.44 -2.10 0.86
CA LEU A 133 13.58 -1.58 1.91
C LEU A 133 14.22 -1.73 3.30
N LEU A 134 14.82 -2.90 3.57
CA LEU A 134 15.48 -3.18 4.85
C LEU A 134 16.69 -2.28 5.11
N GLU A 135 17.49 -1.94 4.07
CA GLU A 135 18.58 -0.98 4.13
C GLU A 135 18.09 0.42 4.56
N LYS A 136 16.88 0.80 4.15
CA LYS A 136 16.25 2.11 4.46
C LYS A 136 15.39 2.12 5.72
N GLY A 137 15.43 1.05 6.51
CA GLY A 137 14.76 0.99 7.82
C GLY A 137 13.32 0.44 7.77
N PHE A 138 12.94 -0.24 6.69
CA PHE A 138 11.64 -0.86 6.54
C PHE A 138 11.76 -2.39 6.50
N VAL A 139 10.88 -3.08 7.21
CA VAL A 139 10.66 -4.53 7.08
C VAL A 139 9.42 -4.73 6.23
N THR A 140 9.55 -5.40 5.09
CA THR A 140 8.40 -5.76 4.27
C THR A 140 7.65 -6.92 4.93
N LEU A 141 6.35 -6.77 5.08
CA LEU A 141 5.46 -7.81 5.61
C LEU A 141 4.60 -8.45 4.52
N GLY A 142 4.56 -7.85 3.32
CA GLY A 142 3.89 -8.39 2.16
C GLY A 142 3.53 -7.32 1.13
N TYR A 143 3.09 -7.80 -0.02
CA TYR A 143 2.58 -6.99 -1.12
C TYR A 143 1.14 -7.39 -1.43
N MET A 144 0.24 -6.42 -1.45
CA MET A 144 -1.15 -6.55 -1.87
C MET A 144 -1.35 -5.96 -3.26
N GLU A 145 -2.51 -6.21 -3.84
CA GLU A 145 -2.89 -5.57 -5.09
C GLU A 145 -3.40 -4.15 -4.83
N LEU A 146 -2.82 -3.17 -5.54
CA LEU A 146 -3.50 -1.90 -5.78
C LEU A 146 -4.30 -1.98 -7.08
N GLY A 147 -3.72 -2.57 -8.12
CA GLY A 147 -4.40 -2.95 -9.35
C GLY A 147 -3.92 -2.21 -10.60
N SER A 148 -4.58 -2.50 -11.72
CA SER A 148 -4.33 -1.87 -13.01
C SER A 148 -4.83 -0.43 -13.01
N ARG A 149 -3.97 0.51 -13.45
CA ARG A 149 -4.25 1.94 -13.39
C ARG A 149 -4.83 2.47 -14.69
N ASN A 150 -5.87 3.29 -14.55
CA ASN A 150 -6.70 3.81 -15.64
C ASN A 150 -6.86 5.32 -15.51
N VAL A 151 -7.02 6.02 -16.63
CA VAL A 151 -7.10 7.48 -16.65
C VAL A 151 -8.55 7.95 -16.58
N THR A 152 -8.82 8.95 -15.73
CA THR A 152 -10.04 9.75 -15.82
C THR A 152 -9.72 11.18 -16.21
N ASN A 153 -10.61 11.86 -16.93
CA ASN A 153 -10.49 13.28 -17.22
C ASN A 153 -11.84 13.93 -17.55
N ASN A 154 -11.89 15.28 -17.56
CA ASN A 154 -13.08 16.07 -17.90
C ASN A 154 -13.06 16.68 -19.30
N LYS A 155 -12.02 16.45 -20.09
CA LYS A 155 -11.83 17.12 -21.39
C LYS A 155 -12.38 16.34 -22.56
N ARG A 156 -11.99 15.07 -22.70
CA ARG A 156 -12.30 14.26 -23.86
C ARG A 156 -12.07 12.75 -23.64
N PRO A 157 -12.70 11.88 -24.43
CA PRO A 157 -12.32 10.47 -24.51
C PRO A 157 -10.89 10.33 -25.01
N LEU A 158 -10.17 9.28 -24.59
CA LEU A 158 -8.78 9.01 -25.01
C LEU A 158 -8.77 7.90 -26.06
N LYS A 159 -8.90 8.28 -27.34
CA LYS A 159 -8.99 7.36 -28.50
C LYS A 159 -7.71 7.32 -29.35
N SER A 160 -6.74 8.19 -29.04
CA SER A 160 -5.46 8.28 -29.73
C SER A 160 -4.38 8.77 -28.79
N LEU A 161 -3.09 8.65 -29.19
CA LEU A 161 -1.97 9.22 -28.44
C LEU A 161 -2.10 10.76 -28.34
N GLU A 162 -2.64 11.40 -29.39
CA GLU A 162 -2.85 12.85 -29.45
C GLU A 162 -3.79 13.36 -28.34
N ASP A 163 -4.76 12.54 -27.92
CA ASP A 163 -5.73 12.91 -26.89
C ASP A 163 -5.12 13.09 -25.50
N PHE A 164 -3.91 12.57 -25.28
CA PHE A 164 -3.18 12.77 -24.01
C PHE A 164 -2.46 14.10 -23.95
N LYS A 165 -2.19 14.75 -25.11
CA LYS A 165 -1.39 15.97 -25.16
C LYS A 165 -1.99 17.10 -24.36
N GLY A 166 -1.15 17.68 -23.50
CA GLY A 166 -1.46 18.81 -22.66
C GLY A 166 -2.42 18.55 -21.51
N LEU A 167 -2.95 17.32 -21.35
CA LEU A 167 -3.80 16.99 -20.21
C LEU A 167 -3.03 17.10 -18.88
N LYS A 168 -3.55 17.93 -17.98
CA LYS A 168 -3.03 18.08 -16.61
C LYS A 168 -3.50 16.91 -15.77
N ILE A 169 -2.69 15.85 -15.76
CA ILE A 169 -3.02 14.61 -15.05
C ILE A 169 -2.29 14.56 -13.71
N ARG A 170 -3.04 14.43 -12.62
CA ARG A 170 -2.43 14.15 -11.32
C ARG A 170 -1.88 12.73 -11.29
N MET A 171 -0.69 12.61 -10.75
CA MET A 171 -0.03 11.32 -10.55
C MET A 171 0.50 11.18 -9.12
N GLN A 172 0.81 9.95 -8.74
CA GLN A 172 1.60 9.68 -7.54
C GLN A 172 3.01 10.26 -7.71
N PRO A 173 3.73 10.61 -6.62
CA PRO A 173 5.10 11.14 -6.69
C PRO A 173 6.12 10.03 -6.99
N ASN A 174 6.00 9.42 -8.16
CA ASN A 174 6.87 8.38 -8.71
C ASN A 174 7.42 8.88 -10.04
N GLU A 175 8.76 8.94 -10.18
CA GLU A 175 9.38 9.55 -11.36
C GLU A 175 9.17 8.73 -12.63
N THR A 176 9.14 7.40 -12.54
CA THR A 176 8.82 6.54 -13.70
C THR A 176 7.41 6.80 -14.20
N HIS A 177 6.42 6.98 -13.31
CA HIS A 177 5.05 7.34 -13.69
C HIS A 177 5.00 8.72 -14.37
N LEU A 178 5.66 9.72 -13.75
CA LEU A 178 5.71 11.08 -14.31
C LEU A 178 6.39 11.12 -15.68
N ALA A 179 7.54 10.44 -15.82
CA ALA A 179 8.27 10.36 -17.08
C ALA A 179 7.44 9.69 -18.17
N SER A 180 6.70 8.62 -17.83
CA SER A 180 5.82 7.92 -18.78
C SER A 180 4.73 8.85 -19.33
N PHE A 181 4.09 9.64 -18.46
CA PHE A 181 3.04 10.56 -18.90
C PHE A 181 3.60 11.77 -19.65
N ARG A 182 4.80 12.25 -19.31
CA ARG A 182 5.51 13.24 -20.16
C ARG A 182 5.82 12.68 -21.55
N ALA A 183 6.25 11.43 -21.64
CA ALA A 183 6.59 10.79 -22.91
C ALA A 183 5.39 10.63 -23.86
N ILE A 184 4.17 10.50 -23.33
CA ILE A 184 2.93 10.49 -24.11
C ILE A 184 2.32 11.88 -24.33
N GLY A 185 3.03 12.96 -23.95
CA GLY A 185 2.64 14.33 -24.18
C GLY A 185 1.70 14.95 -23.14
N ALA A 186 1.35 14.24 -22.08
CA ALA A 186 0.58 14.79 -20.99
C ALA A 186 1.41 15.74 -20.10
N SER A 187 0.73 16.52 -19.26
CA SER A 187 1.32 17.41 -18.25
C SER A 187 1.10 16.80 -16.84
N PRO A 188 1.92 15.83 -16.42
CA PRO A 188 1.72 15.16 -15.14
C PRO A 188 2.12 16.06 -13.97
N THR A 189 1.29 16.08 -12.91
CA THR A 189 1.51 16.85 -11.68
C THR A 189 1.57 15.90 -10.49
N PRO A 190 2.70 15.80 -9.77
CA PRO A 190 2.78 14.98 -8.57
C PRO A 190 2.00 15.63 -7.42
N MET A 191 1.07 14.88 -6.81
CA MET A 191 0.24 15.39 -5.72
C MET A 191 -0.22 14.25 -4.80
N GLY A 192 -0.35 14.51 -3.50
CA GLY A 192 -0.99 13.60 -2.54
C GLY A 192 -2.45 13.38 -2.89
N ILE A 193 -2.99 12.19 -2.56
CA ILE A 193 -4.36 11.83 -2.98
C ILE A 193 -5.45 12.66 -2.25
N LYS A 194 -5.13 13.26 -1.09
CA LYS A 194 -6.09 14.05 -0.31
C LYS A 194 -6.60 15.27 -1.06
N GLU A 195 -5.74 15.90 -1.85
CA GLU A 195 -6.02 17.15 -2.56
C GLU A 195 -6.65 16.94 -3.94
N VAL A 196 -6.64 15.71 -4.46
CA VAL A 196 -6.96 15.41 -5.87
C VAL A 196 -8.41 15.72 -6.21
N TYR A 197 -9.36 15.33 -5.36
CA TYR A 197 -10.78 15.58 -5.59
C TYR A 197 -11.05 17.10 -5.77
N SER A 198 -10.59 17.91 -4.82
CA SER A 198 -10.78 19.36 -4.86
C SER A 198 -10.05 20.02 -6.04
N ALA A 199 -8.84 19.54 -6.37
CA ALA A 199 -8.09 20.06 -7.51
C ALA A 199 -8.77 19.77 -8.86
N MET A 200 -9.40 18.59 -9.02
CA MET A 200 -10.22 18.26 -10.20
C MET A 200 -11.52 19.04 -10.21
N GLN A 201 -12.20 19.17 -9.06
CA GLN A 201 -13.45 19.95 -8.94
C GLN A 201 -13.25 21.42 -9.31
N GLN A 202 -12.11 22.00 -8.93
CA GLN A 202 -11.75 23.38 -9.23
C GLN A 202 -11.14 23.57 -10.63
N GLY A 203 -10.94 22.50 -11.40
CA GLY A 203 -10.34 22.56 -12.73
C GLY A 203 -8.84 22.86 -12.76
N VAL A 204 -8.15 22.78 -11.61
CA VAL A 204 -6.67 22.86 -11.53
C VAL A 204 -6.03 21.70 -12.25
N LEU A 205 -6.65 20.51 -12.13
CA LEU A 205 -6.32 19.30 -12.85
C LEU A 205 -7.42 18.95 -13.86
N ASP A 206 -7.04 18.43 -15.01
CA ASP A 206 -8.00 17.90 -15.98
C ASP A 206 -8.42 16.47 -15.59
N GLY A 207 -7.54 15.73 -14.92
CA GLY A 207 -7.81 14.35 -14.53
C GLY A 207 -6.76 13.75 -13.60
N GLN A 208 -6.87 12.45 -13.44
CA GLN A 208 -5.99 11.61 -12.63
C GLN A 208 -5.91 10.19 -13.20
N GLU A 209 -5.05 9.35 -12.64
CA GLU A 209 -4.96 7.94 -12.96
C GLU A 209 -4.91 7.09 -11.68
N ASN A 210 -5.68 6.03 -11.65
CA ASN A 210 -5.77 5.07 -10.54
C ASN A 210 -6.50 3.79 -11.00
N PRO A 211 -6.46 2.71 -10.20
CA PRO A 211 -7.37 1.58 -10.35
C PRO A 211 -8.83 1.98 -10.14
N PHE A 212 -9.75 1.21 -10.71
CA PHE A 212 -11.19 1.49 -10.61
C PHE A 212 -11.67 1.54 -9.16
N SER A 213 -11.14 0.67 -8.29
CA SER A 213 -11.45 0.64 -6.86
C SER A 213 -11.13 1.96 -6.15
N ILE A 214 -10.01 2.61 -6.51
CA ILE A 214 -9.63 3.91 -5.96
C ILE A 214 -10.49 5.02 -6.54
N ILE A 215 -10.78 5.00 -7.85
CA ILE A 215 -11.65 5.99 -8.51
C ILE A 215 -13.03 5.99 -7.83
N ALA A 216 -13.59 4.81 -7.58
CA ALA A 216 -14.90 4.65 -6.94
C ALA A 216 -14.86 5.06 -5.45
N THR A 217 -13.95 4.51 -4.65
CA THR A 217 -13.91 4.77 -3.20
C THR A 217 -13.47 6.19 -2.84
N LYS A 218 -12.83 6.93 -3.78
CA LYS A 218 -12.53 8.36 -3.65
C LYS A 218 -13.59 9.26 -4.30
N ARG A 219 -14.65 8.67 -4.84
CA ARG A 219 -15.78 9.37 -5.47
C ARG A 219 -15.36 10.29 -6.61
N PHE A 220 -14.30 9.92 -7.35
CA PHE A 220 -13.81 10.76 -8.46
C PHE A 220 -14.80 10.85 -9.62
N ASN A 221 -15.74 9.88 -9.73
CA ASN A 221 -16.86 9.93 -10.67
C ASN A 221 -17.77 11.15 -10.51
N GLU A 222 -17.77 11.81 -9.34
CA GLU A 222 -18.58 13.04 -9.12
C GLU A 222 -17.96 14.26 -9.78
N VAL A 223 -16.66 14.23 -10.07
CA VAL A 223 -15.88 15.34 -10.60
C VAL A 223 -15.13 14.98 -11.88
N GLN A 224 -15.38 13.79 -12.46
CA GLN A 224 -14.75 13.30 -13.69
C GLN A 224 -15.78 12.66 -14.62
N LYS A 225 -15.71 13.03 -15.91
CA LYS A 225 -16.67 12.60 -16.92
C LYS A 225 -16.23 11.36 -17.69
N TYR A 226 -14.97 11.30 -18.12
CA TYR A 226 -14.44 10.25 -18.98
C TYR A 226 -13.57 9.30 -18.17
N LEU A 227 -13.72 8.02 -18.45
CA LEU A 227 -12.94 6.92 -17.86
C LEU A 227 -12.39 6.06 -18.99
N SER A 228 -11.07 6.03 -19.14
CA SER A 228 -10.38 5.25 -20.18
C SER A 228 -9.60 4.12 -19.57
N ASP A 229 -9.89 2.88 -20.01
CA ASP A 229 -9.21 1.65 -19.56
C ASP A 229 -7.80 1.56 -20.19
N THR A 230 -6.89 2.38 -19.69
CA THR A 230 -5.54 2.46 -20.23
C THR A 230 -4.64 1.31 -19.80
N GLY A 231 -4.78 0.81 -18.59
CA GLY A 231 -3.98 -0.29 -18.04
C GLY A 231 -2.47 -0.04 -18.17
N HIS A 232 -2.06 1.22 -18.02
CA HIS A 232 -0.69 1.67 -18.30
C HIS A 232 0.32 1.26 -17.23
N PHE A 233 -0.11 0.99 -16.01
CA PHE A 233 0.67 0.40 -14.91
C PHE A 233 -0.16 -0.63 -14.16
N PHE A 234 0.50 -1.64 -13.61
CA PHE A 234 -0.03 -2.42 -12.49
C PHE A 234 0.72 -2.00 -11.23
N ASP A 235 -0.01 -1.68 -10.18
CA ASP A 235 0.57 -1.11 -8.96
C ASP A 235 0.29 -2.00 -7.74
N PHE A 236 1.16 -1.91 -6.75
CA PHE A 236 1.11 -2.71 -5.53
C PHE A 236 0.88 -1.85 -4.31
N ILE A 237 0.22 -2.43 -3.31
CA ILE A 237 0.24 -1.94 -1.93
C ILE A 237 1.37 -2.67 -1.21
N VAL A 238 2.31 -1.93 -0.65
CA VAL A 238 3.32 -2.51 0.22
C VAL A 238 2.90 -2.37 1.68
N VAL A 239 3.04 -3.46 2.43
CA VAL A 239 2.92 -3.45 3.88
C VAL A 239 4.31 -3.32 4.46
N ALA A 240 4.67 -2.11 4.87
CA ALA A 240 5.99 -1.78 5.39
C ALA A 240 5.93 -1.53 6.90
N ALA A 241 6.74 -2.26 7.66
CA ALA A 241 6.90 -2.06 9.10
C ALA A 241 8.21 -1.33 9.42
N SER A 242 8.23 -0.62 10.54
CA SER A 242 9.45 -0.03 11.11
C SER A 242 10.42 -1.12 11.52
N LYS A 243 11.62 -1.14 10.92
CA LYS A 243 12.70 -2.07 11.31
C LYS A 243 13.03 -1.97 12.80
N LYS A 244 13.06 -0.75 13.34
CA LYS A 244 13.33 -0.51 14.76
C LYS A 244 12.29 -1.16 15.65
N LYS A 245 11.00 -0.91 15.38
CA LYS A 245 9.90 -1.49 16.18
C LYS A 245 9.72 -2.98 15.96
N PHE A 246 9.88 -3.45 14.73
CA PHE A 246 9.80 -4.87 14.42
C PHE A 246 10.88 -5.67 15.18
N ASN A 247 12.12 -5.17 15.20
CA ASN A 247 13.22 -5.82 15.89
C ASN A 247 13.12 -5.73 17.44
N SER A 248 12.31 -4.83 17.99
CA SER A 248 12.07 -4.76 19.43
C SER A 248 11.03 -5.79 19.90
N LEU A 249 10.28 -6.40 19.01
CA LEU A 249 9.35 -7.49 19.33
C LEU A 249 10.12 -8.78 19.66
N SER A 250 9.54 -9.62 20.54
CA SER A 250 10.03 -10.99 20.73
C SER A 250 9.97 -11.80 19.42
N ALA A 251 10.78 -12.85 19.28
CA ALA A 251 10.78 -13.71 18.12
C ALA A 251 9.39 -14.33 17.82
N ASP A 252 8.66 -14.70 18.89
CA ASP A 252 7.29 -15.21 18.77
C ASP A 252 6.33 -14.13 18.23
N ASN A 253 6.41 -12.90 18.73
CA ASN A 253 5.60 -11.78 18.25
C ASN A 253 5.94 -11.39 16.82
N GLN A 254 7.21 -11.40 16.42
CA GLN A 254 7.63 -11.21 15.03
C GLN A 254 7.02 -12.28 14.11
N THR A 255 7.06 -13.53 14.54
CA THR A 255 6.48 -14.67 13.81
C THR A 255 4.96 -14.56 13.70
N ALA A 256 4.27 -14.23 14.80
CA ALA A 256 2.83 -14.02 14.82
C ALA A 256 2.41 -12.87 13.89
N LEU A 257 3.14 -11.75 13.94
CA LEU A 257 2.89 -10.59 13.10
C LEU A 257 3.04 -10.92 11.61
N ARG A 258 4.08 -11.68 11.22
CA ARG A 258 4.25 -12.13 9.83
C ARG A 258 3.12 -13.08 9.40
N LYS A 259 2.73 -14.05 10.24
CA LYS A 259 1.64 -14.99 9.94
C LYS A 259 0.30 -14.28 9.78
N ALA A 260 -0.05 -13.37 10.71
CA ALA A 260 -1.27 -12.58 10.64
C ALA A 260 -1.31 -11.73 9.36
N MET A 261 -0.17 -11.12 9.00
CA MET A 261 -0.08 -10.33 7.78
C MET A 261 -0.19 -11.16 6.52
N ALA A 262 0.44 -12.33 6.47
CA ALA A 262 0.33 -13.24 5.32
C ALA A 262 -1.13 -13.63 5.05
N LYS A 263 -1.92 -13.90 6.10
CA LYS A 263 -3.36 -14.17 5.98
C LYS A 263 -4.13 -12.98 5.42
N ALA A 264 -3.86 -11.77 5.92
CA ALA A 264 -4.49 -10.54 5.45
C ALA A 264 -4.14 -10.24 3.98
N VAL A 265 -2.87 -10.42 3.59
CA VAL A 265 -2.39 -10.24 2.20
C VAL A 265 -3.08 -11.24 1.26
N ALA A 266 -3.11 -12.53 1.63
CA ALA A 266 -3.75 -13.56 0.81
C ALA A 266 -5.25 -13.26 0.59
N TRP A 267 -5.96 -12.86 1.65
CA TRP A 267 -7.37 -12.47 1.54
C TRP A 267 -7.55 -11.26 0.63
N GLN A 268 -6.75 -10.20 0.80
CA GLN A 268 -6.87 -9.00 -0.03
C GLN A 268 -6.64 -9.32 -1.52
N ARG A 269 -5.59 -10.06 -1.86
CA ARG A 269 -5.31 -10.48 -3.23
C ARG A 269 -6.46 -11.30 -3.83
N SER A 270 -7.10 -12.17 -3.03
CA SER A 270 -8.26 -12.96 -3.49
C SER A 270 -9.50 -12.11 -3.78
N LYS A 271 -9.61 -10.92 -3.17
CA LYS A 271 -10.76 -10.02 -3.30
C LYS A 271 -10.55 -8.88 -4.29
N ALA A 272 -9.32 -8.52 -4.57
CA ALA A 272 -8.99 -7.34 -5.37
C ALA A 272 -9.58 -7.40 -6.80
N ALA A 273 -9.58 -8.57 -7.45
CA ALA A 273 -10.15 -8.73 -8.79
C ALA A 273 -11.66 -8.49 -8.85
N GLU A 274 -12.37 -9.05 -7.88
CA GLU A 274 -13.82 -8.89 -7.74
C GLU A 274 -14.15 -7.41 -7.43
N GLU A 275 -13.40 -6.80 -6.51
CA GLU A 275 -13.55 -5.40 -6.13
C GLU A 275 -13.31 -4.46 -7.31
N ASP A 276 -12.27 -4.70 -8.11
CA ASP A 276 -11.93 -3.85 -9.27
C ASP A 276 -13.02 -3.91 -10.35
N THR A 277 -13.50 -5.12 -10.66
CA THR A 277 -14.61 -5.32 -11.60
C THR A 277 -15.89 -4.65 -11.12
N ALA A 278 -16.29 -4.87 -9.87
CA ALA A 278 -17.49 -4.26 -9.29
C ALA A 278 -17.37 -2.72 -9.25
N SER A 279 -16.17 -2.20 -8.98
CA SER A 279 -15.91 -0.76 -8.99
C SER A 279 -16.05 -0.16 -10.38
N ARG A 280 -15.49 -0.81 -11.42
CA ARG A 280 -15.69 -0.37 -12.81
C ARG A 280 -17.19 -0.29 -13.17
N ASP A 281 -17.93 -1.34 -12.86
CA ASP A 281 -19.35 -1.41 -13.20
C ASP A 281 -20.17 -0.34 -12.46
N ALA A 282 -19.81 -0.07 -11.19
CA ALA A 282 -20.41 1.02 -10.41
C ALA A 282 -20.11 2.40 -11.00
N LEU A 283 -18.87 2.63 -11.45
CA LEU A 283 -18.45 3.89 -12.09
C LEU A 283 -19.23 4.13 -13.40
N VAL A 284 -19.38 3.11 -14.24
CA VAL A 284 -20.17 3.16 -15.47
C VAL A 284 -21.64 3.45 -15.15
N LYS A 285 -22.21 2.73 -14.17
CA LYS A 285 -23.60 2.94 -13.72
C LYS A 285 -23.83 4.34 -13.14
N SER A 286 -22.80 4.96 -12.56
CA SER A 286 -22.88 6.35 -12.04
C SER A 286 -22.89 7.42 -13.14
N GLY A 287 -22.72 7.02 -14.41
CA GLY A 287 -22.79 7.92 -15.57
C GLY A 287 -21.42 8.32 -16.14
N MET A 288 -20.30 7.73 -15.69
CA MET A 288 -19.02 7.94 -16.35
C MET A 288 -19.04 7.36 -17.76
N GLN A 289 -18.51 8.13 -18.72
CA GLN A 289 -18.30 7.62 -20.09
C GLN A 289 -17.07 6.73 -20.11
N PHE A 290 -17.29 5.43 -20.23
CA PHE A 290 -16.24 4.43 -20.28
C PHE A 290 -15.81 4.17 -21.72
N ASP A 291 -14.52 4.40 -22.01
CA ASP A 291 -13.90 4.16 -23.30
C ASP A 291 -12.77 3.13 -23.16
N PRO A 292 -12.95 1.90 -23.65
CA PRO A 292 -11.84 0.95 -23.74
C PRO A 292 -10.83 1.45 -24.76
N ILE A 293 -9.54 1.44 -24.38
CA ILE A 293 -8.47 1.82 -25.29
C ILE A 293 -8.23 0.68 -26.30
N SER A 294 -8.20 1.01 -27.60
CA SER A 294 -7.91 0.04 -28.67
C SER A 294 -6.49 -0.54 -28.53
N ALA A 295 -6.29 -1.75 -29.05
CA ALA A 295 -4.97 -2.39 -29.08
C ALA A 295 -3.91 -1.52 -29.78
N ASN A 296 -4.32 -0.81 -30.86
CA ASN A 296 -3.44 0.12 -31.57
C ASN A 296 -2.99 1.30 -30.71
N VAL A 297 -3.92 1.94 -29.98
CA VAL A 297 -3.58 3.04 -29.06
C VAL A 297 -2.69 2.55 -27.94
N ARG A 298 -2.98 1.37 -27.36
CA ARG A 298 -2.12 0.76 -26.33
C ARG A 298 -0.70 0.51 -26.86
N ALA A 299 -0.54 0.02 -28.10
CA ALA A 299 0.77 -0.17 -28.72
C ALA A 299 1.52 1.15 -28.92
N GLN A 300 0.83 2.22 -29.36
CA GLN A 300 1.41 3.56 -29.48
C GLN A 300 1.89 4.11 -28.13
N LEU A 301 1.08 3.98 -27.07
CA LEU A 301 1.45 4.40 -25.72
C LEU A 301 2.68 3.63 -25.21
N LYS A 302 2.70 2.30 -25.41
CA LYS A 302 3.84 1.44 -25.04
C LYS A 302 5.11 1.87 -25.79
N SER A 303 5.01 2.14 -27.09
CA SER A 303 6.13 2.61 -27.90
C SER A 303 6.64 3.98 -27.44
N ALA A 304 5.75 4.94 -27.19
CA ALA A 304 6.12 6.28 -26.72
C ALA A 304 6.83 6.25 -25.35
N THR A 305 6.49 5.29 -24.48
CA THR A 305 7.09 5.17 -23.14
C THR A 305 8.35 4.28 -23.09
N SER A 306 8.78 3.71 -24.22
CA SER A 306 9.89 2.73 -24.26
C SER A 306 11.23 3.27 -23.72
N GLY A 307 11.50 4.56 -23.88
CA GLY A 307 12.72 5.21 -23.37
C GLY A 307 12.79 5.28 -21.85
N VAL A 308 11.65 5.26 -21.16
CA VAL A 308 11.58 5.41 -19.69
C VAL A 308 12.32 4.28 -18.97
N VAL A 309 12.28 3.07 -19.50
CA VAL A 309 13.02 1.91 -18.93
C VAL A 309 14.53 2.14 -18.97
N GLY A 310 15.04 2.68 -20.08
CA GLY A 310 16.46 3.02 -20.25
C GLY A 310 16.93 4.10 -19.25
N ASP A 311 16.10 5.12 -19.02
CA ASP A 311 16.43 6.18 -18.08
C ASP A 311 16.37 5.69 -16.63
N LEU A 312 15.42 4.81 -16.31
CA LEU A 312 15.37 4.17 -15.00
C LEU A 312 16.61 3.30 -14.76
N LYS A 313 17.08 2.52 -15.76
CA LYS A 313 18.33 1.74 -15.66
C LYS A 313 19.55 2.63 -15.33
N LYS A 314 19.62 3.81 -15.91
CA LYS A 314 20.69 4.78 -15.59
C LYS A 314 20.61 5.27 -14.15
N LYS A 315 19.40 5.41 -13.61
CA LYS A 315 19.14 5.95 -12.26
C LYS A 315 19.40 4.93 -11.14
N ILE A 316 18.93 3.68 -11.29
CA ILE A 316 18.94 2.67 -10.22
C ILE A 316 19.84 1.47 -10.51
N GLY A 317 20.54 1.47 -11.65
CA GLY A 317 21.29 0.31 -12.14
C GLY A 317 20.42 -0.65 -12.94
N THR A 318 21.06 -1.66 -13.54
CA THR A 318 20.38 -2.60 -14.45
C THR A 318 19.87 -3.84 -13.73
N GLU A 319 20.52 -4.26 -12.65
CA GLU A 319 20.33 -5.57 -12.03
C GLU A 319 18.86 -5.90 -11.72
N ILE A 320 18.17 -5.02 -10.99
CA ILE A 320 16.78 -5.27 -10.57
C ILE A 320 15.79 -5.14 -11.74
N ILE A 321 16.06 -4.23 -12.68
CA ILE A 321 15.22 -4.08 -13.87
C ILE A 321 15.38 -5.29 -14.80
N ASP A 322 16.61 -5.77 -14.97
CA ASP A 322 16.88 -6.96 -15.79
C ASP A 322 16.25 -8.21 -15.13
N ALA A 323 16.26 -8.28 -13.81
CA ALA A 323 15.53 -9.33 -13.08
C ALA A 323 14.01 -9.26 -13.33
N VAL A 324 13.40 -8.05 -13.29
CA VAL A 324 11.98 -7.87 -13.64
C VAL A 324 11.71 -8.31 -15.08
N LEU A 325 12.50 -7.82 -16.04
CA LEU A 325 12.31 -8.16 -17.46
C LEU A 325 12.49 -9.65 -17.75
N SER A 326 13.39 -10.32 -17.02
CA SER A 326 13.58 -11.78 -17.11
C SER A 326 12.37 -12.58 -16.62
N GLU A 327 11.66 -12.10 -15.61
CA GLU A 327 10.46 -12.77 -15.07
C GLU A 327 9.21 -12.53 -15.95
N LEU A 328 9.25 -11.53 -16.84
CA LEU A 328 8.17 -11.21 -17.77
C LEU A 328 8.15 -12.10 -19.03
N ASN A 329 9.27 -12.72 -19.33
CA ASN A 329 9.44 -13.68 -20.43
C ASN A 329 9.15 -15.11 -19.95
#